data_a16908177ed6646d71f11ccfe307be00
#
_entry.id   a16908177ed6646d71f11ccfe307be00
#
_cell.length_a   1.000
_cell.length_b   1.000
_cell.length_c   1.000
_cell.angle_alpha   90.00
_cell.angle_beta   90.00
_cell.angle_gamma   90.00
#
_symmetry.space_group_name_H-M   'P 1'
#
loop_
_entity.id
_entity.type
_entity.pdbx_description
1 polymer ?
#
loop_
_entity_poly.entity_id
_entity_poly.type
_entity_poly.pdbx_seq_one_letter_code
_entity_poly.pdbx_strand_id
1 'polypeptide(L)'
;MSLYRTLIRPILFSLPSETAHEMGLKVLKTGLASGFLRGKTSFTEFGKIERFGLEFDNPLGLAAGFDKNAIAVDQLAALGFGFVEVGTVTYHPQPGNPKPRLFRLPQDEALINRAGFNNDGAAAVAERLKKKPPGCVLGVNIGKSKLVPNEQAVEDYLRSFELVHPVADYIAVNVSSPNTPNLRELQKADALEELLAALQKRNRELSERSAGVSPAVAGASRTRPVYEKPLLVKIAPDLTESEIEAIVDISLRQNLAGIIATNTTTVRDGLKTPAREVENMGQGGLSGKPLSQRSTDVISTIYRHSKGKLPVIGVGGIFTAEDAFEKICAGACLLQAYTGFIYQGFSFARDINRGLALLLKQKGFNSLNDAVGTSSPR
;
A
#
# COMPACT_ATOMS: atom_id res chain seq x y z
N MET A 1 19.88 20.90 0.62
CA MET A 1 18.43 20.86 0.95
C MET A 1 17.64 20.71 -0.33
N SER A 2 16.58 19.89 -0.34
CA SER A 2 15.76 19.65 -1.55
C SER A 2 14.91 20.89 -1.87
N LEU A 3 14.88 21.33 -3.14
CA LEU A 3 14.04 22.42 -3.63
C LEU A 3 12.58 22.26 -3.18
N TYR A 4 12.11 21.01 -3.11
CA TYR A 4 10.78 20.71 -2.62
C TYR A 4 10.59 21.16 -1.17
N ARG A 5 11.52 20.83 -0.27
CA ARG A 5 11.40 21.14 1.16
C ARG A 5 11.45 22.65 1.44
N THR A 6 12.25 23.40 0.66
CA THR A 6 12.48 24.82 0.90
C THR A 6 11.45 25.74 0.22
N LEU A 7 10.96 25.38 -0.97
CA LEU A 7 10.07 26.24 -1.74
C LEU A 7 8.67 25.65 -1.95
N ILE A 8 8.57 24.39 -2.39
CA ILE A 8 7.27 23.83 -2.82
C ILE A 8 6.42 23.41 -1.63
N ARG A 9 7.02 22.71 -0.64
CA ARG A 9 6.31 22.23 0.54
C ARG A 9 5.66 23.33 1.36
N PRO A 10 6.33 24.48 1.69
CA PRO A 10 5.67 25.58 2.41
C PRO A 10 4.41 26.08 1.71
N ILE A 11 4.45 26.23 0.37
CA ILE A 11 3.29 26.66 -0.42
C ILE A 11 2.18 25.60 -0.36
N LEU A 12 2.50 24.32 -0.60
CA LEU A 12 1.50 23.27 -0.52
C LEU A 12 0.92 23.09 0.89
N PHE A 13 1.72 23.35 1.92
CA PHE A 13 1.29 23.22 3.33
C PHE A 13 0.45 24.41 3.82
N SER A 14 0.48 25.56 3.16
CA SER A 14 -0.45 26.66 3.43
C SER A 14 -1.86 26.41 2.89
N LEU A 15 -2.01 25.46 1.95
CA LEU A 15 -3.31 25.06 1.39
C LEU A 15 -3.98 23.98 2.26
N PRO A 16 -5.32 23.85 2.23
CA PRO A 16 -6.00 22.69 2.80
C PRO A 16 -5.43 21.39 2.26
N SER A 17 -5.23 20.41 3.14
CA SER A 17 -4.45 19.19 2.83
C SER A 17 -4.97 18.42 1.62
N GLU A 18 -6.28 18.30 1.49
CA GLU A 18 -6.90 17.58 0.37
C GLU A 18 -6.80 18.37 -0.95
N THR A 19 -6.95 19.70 -0.88
CA THR A 19 -6.73 20.59 -2.05
C THR A 19 -5.30 20.46 -2.58
N ALA A 20 -4.31 20.52 -1.69
CA ALA A 20 -2.90 20.35 -2.07
C ALA A 20 -2.64 18.97 -2.70
N HIS A 21 -3.27 17.91 -2.17
CA HIS A 21 -3.17 16.57 -2.72
C HIS A 21 -3.77 16.48 -4.13
N GLU A 22 -4.99 16.99 -4.33
CA GLU A 22 -5.66 17.02 -5.63
C GLU A 22 -4.85 17.83 -6.67
N MET A 23 -4.29 18.98 -6.26
CA MET A 23 -3.39 19.77 -7.13
C MET A 23 -2.13 19.00 -7.48
N GLY A 24 -1.50 18.34 -6.49
CA GLY A 24 -0.32 17.51 -6.72
C GLY A 24 -0.57 16.40 -7.74
N LEU A 25 -1.69 15.67 -7.62
CA LEU A 25 -2.08 14.65 -8.60
C LEU A 25 -2.34 15.22 -10.00
N LYS A 26 -2.99 16.38 -10.09
CA LYS A 26 -3.22 17.08 -11.38
C LYS A 26 -1.89 17.46 -12.03
N VAL A 27 -0.96 18.04 -11.28
CA VAL A 27 0.38 18.38 -11.78
C VAL A 27 1.16 17.13 -12.20
N LEU A 28 1.12 16.06 -11.42
CA LEU A 28 1.73 14.78 -11.80
C LEU A 28 1.15 14.26 -13.12
N LYS A 29 -0.17 14.29 -13.29
CA LYS A 29 -0.86 13.82 -14.50
C LYS A 29 -0.39 14.55 -15.77
N THR A 30 0.03 15.83 -15.68
CA THR A 30 0.58 16.56 -16.84
C THR A 30 1.93 16.01 -17.32
N GLY A 31 2.60 15.19 -16.52
CA GLY A 31 3.92 14.66 -16.83
C GLY A 31 5.07 15.66 -16.69
N LEU A 32 4.81 16.92 -16.35
CA LEU A 32 5.85 17.94 -16.18
C LEU A 32 6.87 17.57 -15.12
N ALA A 33 6.42 17.01 -14.00
CA ALA A 33 7.30 16.54 -12.92
C ALA A 33 8.14 15.31 -13.33
N SER A 34 7.60 14.40 -14.13
CA SER A 34 8.28 13.20 -14.59
C SER A 34 9.29 13.47 -15.72
N GLY A 35 9.11 14.54 -16.50
CA GLY A 35 10.05 14.95 -17.55
C GLY A 35 11.43 15.32 -17.01
N PHE A 36 11.50 15.96 -15.85
CA PHE A 36 12.75 16.28 -15.15
C PHE A 36 13.41 15.08 -14.45
N LEU A 37 12.69 13.96 -14.33
CA LEU A 37 13.07 12.83 -13.49
C LEU A 37 13.29 11.54 -14.29
N ARG A 38 13.20 11.57 -15.61
CA ARG A 38 13.39 10.41 -16.48
C ARG A 38 14.82 9.86 -16.37
N GLY A 39 14.95 8.75 -15.69
CA GLY A 39 16.12 7.88 -15.65
C GLY A 39 15.73 6.64 -14.84
N LYS A 40 15.62 5.48 -15.48
CA LYS A 40 15.59 4.21 -14.76
C LYS A 40 16.89 4.12 -13.97
N THR A 41 16.83 4.29 -12.66
CA THR A 41 17.95 4.02 -11.80
C THR A 41 17.85 2.54 -11.44
N SER A 42 18.68 1.73 -12.05
CA SER A 42 18.86 0.33 -11.65
C SER A 42 19.79 0.29 -10.45
N PHE A 43 19.42 -0.44 -9.43
CA PHE A 43 20.22 -0.67 -8.23
C PHE A 43 20.65 -2.14 -8.22
N THR A 44 21.86 -2.41 -8.67
CA THR A 44 22.41 -3.78 -8.71
C THR A 44 22.58 -4.37 -7.32
N GLU A 45 22.73 -3.53 -6.30
CA GLU A 45 22.87 -3.87 -4.89
C GLU A 45 21.63 -4.59 -4.32
N PHE A 46 20.48 -4.41 -4.91
CA PHE A 46 19.28 -5.15 -4.48
C PHE A 46 19.26 -6.60 -4.96
N GLY A 47 19.99 -6.91 -6.03
CA GLY A 47 19.88 -8.17 -6.74
C GLY A 47 18.50 -8.30 -7.42
N LYS A 48 18.13 -9.50 -7.83
CA LYS A 48 16.81 -9.78 -8.38
C LYS A 48 15.77 -9.80 -7.26
N ILE A 49 14.77 -8.91 -7.33
CA ILE A 49 13.63 -8.88 -6.40
C ILE A 49 12.45 -9.56 -7.08
N GLU A 50 12.26 -10.83 -6.75
CA GLU A 50 11.10 -11.61 -7.22
C GLU A 50 10.22 -11.98 -6.02
N ARG A 51 8.97 -11.53 -6.03
CA ARG A 51 7.98 -11.80 -4.98
C ARG A 51 6.63 -12.08 -5.61
N PHE A 52 5.90 -13.03 -5.06
CA PHE A 52 4.54 -13.36 -5.53
C PHE A 52 4.51 -13.75 -7.03
N GLY A 53 5.59 -14.24 -7.61
CA GLY A 53 5.71 -14.46 -9.05
C GLY A 53 5.84 -13.18 -9.89
N LEU A 54 6.08 -12.03 -9.27
CA LEU A 54 6.28 -10.73 -9.91
C LEU A 54 7.72 -10.26 -9.70
N GLU A 55 8.27 -9.56 -10.70
CA GLU A 55 9.59 -8.95 -10.65
C GLU A 55 9.47 -7.44 -10.39
N PHE A 56 10.24 -6.92 -9.43
CA PHE A 56 10.21 -5.53 -8.99
C PHE A 56 11.55 -4.85 -9.30
N ASP A 57 11.50 -3.65 -9.90
CA ASP A 57 12.71 -2.86 -10.21
C ASP A 57 13.45 -2.42 -8.94
N ASN A 58 12.73 -2.19 -7.84
CA ASN A 58 13.27 -1.86 -6.51
C ASN A 58 12.24 -2.18 -5.42
N PRO A 59 12.64 -2.25 -4.13
CA PRO A 59 11.75 -2.70 -3.07
C PRO A 59 10.71 -1.69 -2.59
N LEU A 60 10.81 -0.41 -2.98
CA LEU A 60 9.95 0.65 -2.45
C LEU A 60 8.77 0.96 -3.38
N GLY A 61 7.56 0.71 -2.90
CA GLY A 61 6.30 1.06 -3.57
C GLY A 61 5.60 2.27 -2.96
N LEU A 62 4.62 2.78 -3.70
CA LEU A 62 3.67 3.77 -3.18
C LEU A 62 2.44 3.07 -2.60
N ALA A 63 2.11 3.39 -1.34
CA ALA A 63 0.98 2.79 -0.64
C ALA A 63 -0.38 3.27 -1.17
N ALA A 64 -1.39 2.41 -1.07
CA ALA A 64 -2.80 2.76 -1.32
C ALA A 64 -3.24 4.00 -0.54
N GLY A 65 -4.18 4.73 -1.12
CA GLY A 65 -4.72 5.97 -0.56
C GLY A 65 -4.16 7.24 -1.21
N PHE A 66 -3.00 7.16 -1.87
CA PHE A 66 -2.42 8.31 -2.57
C PHE A 66 -3.11 8.54 -3.92
N ASP A 67 -3.09 7.56 -4.79
CA ASP A 67 -3.84 7.57 -6.06
C ASP A 67 -5.01 6.57 -6.00
N LYS A 68 -6.13 7.00 -5.43
CA LYS A 68 -7.27 6.12 -5.19
C LYS A 68 -7.95 5.64 -6.48
N ASN A 69 -7.85 6.46 -7.52
CA ASN A 69 -8.59 6.26 -8.76
C ASN A 69 -7.72 5.91 -9.97
N ALA A 70 -6.44 5.57 -9.75
CA ALA A 70 -5.48 5.25 -10.80
C ALA A 70 -5.34 6.37 -11.86
N ILE A 71 -5.13 7.60 -11.40
CA ILE A 71 -5.07 8.80 -12.27
C ILE A 71 -3.66 9.05 -12.79
N ALA A 72 -2.62 8.73 -11.99
CA ALA A 72 -1.23 9.13 -12.22
C ALA A 72 -0.21 7.99 -11.98
N VAL A 73 -0.58 6.74 -12.22
CA VAL A 73 0.23 5.56 -11.86
C VAL A 73 1.62 5.60 -12.50
N ASP A 74 1.71 5.80 -13.83
CA ASP A 74 3.00 5.86 -14.55
C ASP A 74 3.88 7.01 -14.08
N GLN A 75 3.26 8.15 -13.77
CA GLN A 75 3.98 9.32 -13.30
C GLN A 75 4.53 9.11 -11.89
N LEU A 76 3.79 8.41 -11.04
CA LEU A 76 4.24 8.03 -9.70
C LEU A 76 5.38 7.00 -9.77
N ALA A 77 5.27 5.98 -10.63
CA ALA A 77 6.36 5.05 -10.89
C ALA A 77 7.61 5.76 -11.42
N ALA A 78 7.47 6.74 -12.32
CA ALA A 78 8.58 7.53 -12.85
C ALA A 78 9.32 8.35 -11.77
N LEU A 79 8.73 8.58 -10.59
CA LEU A 79 9.40 9.19 -9.43
C LEU A 79 10.39 8.24 -8.75
N GLY A 80 10.45 6.97 -9.14
CA GLY A 80 11.38 5.98 -8.61
C GLY A 80 10.76 4.93 -7.70
N PHE A 81 9.42 4.86 -7.63
CA PHE A 81 8.74 3.75 -6.98
C PHE A 81 8.81 2.50 -7.86
N GLY A 82 9.18 1.35 -7.29
CA GLY A 82 9.25 0.07 -7.98
C GLY A 82 7.88 -0.52 -8.30
N PHE A 83 6.85 -0.10 -7.56
CA PHE A 83 5.46 -0.48 -7.77
C PHE A 83 4.51 0.56 -7.18
N VAL A 84 3.26 0.53 -7.61
CA VAL A 84 2.22 1.45 -7.13
C VAL A 84 0.99 0.65 -6.72
N GLU A 85 0.47 0.92 -5.51
CA GLU A 85 -0.81 0.39 -5.04
C GLU A 85 -1.87 1.49 -5.13
N VAL A 86 -2.86 1.29 -6.00
CA VAL A 86 -4.00 2.19 -6.15
C VAL A 86 -5.15 1.78 -5.24
N GLY A 87 -6.10 2.66 -5.03
CA GLY A 87 -7.25 2.42 -4.15
C GLY A 87 -7.07 3.09 -2.78
N THR A 88 -7.83 2.74 -1.77
CA THR A 88 -8.79 1.63 -1.75
C THR A 88 -9.97 1.96 -2.65
N VAL A 89 -10.30 1.03 -3.53
CA VAL A 89 -11.54 1.08 -4.31
C VAL A 89 -12.60 0.19 -3.67
N THR A 90 -13.86 0.56 -3.84
CA THR A 90 -15.03 -0.19 -3.38
C THR A 90 -15.89 -0.55 -4.58
N TYR A 91 -16.76 -1.55 -4.46
CA TYR A 91 -17.66 -1.92 -5.55
C TYR A 91 -18.50 -0.73 -5.99
N HIS A 92 -19.17 -0.08 -5.04
CA HIS A 92 -19.91 1.15 -5.30
C HIS A 92 -18.99 2.37 -5.21
N PRO A 93 -19.12 3.35 -6.12
CA PRO A 93 -18.48 4.65 -5.95
C PRO A 93 -19.01 5.33 -4.69
N GLN A 94 -18.11 6.04 -3.99
CA GLN A 94 -18.54 6.74 -2.78
C GLN A 94 -17.74 8.02 -2.55
N PRO A 95 -18.40 9.10 -2.02
CA PRO A 95 -17.76 10.39 -1.80
C PRO A 95 -16.78 10.37 -0.61
N GLY A 96 -16.86 9.34 0.24
CA GLY A 96 -16.17 9.25 1.52
C GLY A 96 -16.83 10.06 2.63
N ASN A 97 -16.08 10.34 3.69
CA ASN A 97 -16.55 11.11 4.83
C ASN A 97 -16.57 12.62 4.53
N PRO A 98 -17.33 13.45 5.28
CA PRO A 98 -17.34 14.90 5.12
C PRO A 98 -15.95 15.53 5.26
N LYS A 99 -15.71 16.60 4.49
CA LYS A 99 -14.50 17.44 4.61
C LYS A 99 -14.65 18.45 5.76
N PRO A 100 -13.55 18.84 6.43
CA PRO A 100 -12.16 18.40 6.24
C PRO A 100 -11.92 17.00 6.81
N ARG A 101 -11.12 16.19 6.12
CA ARG A 101 -10.88 14.78 6.46
C ARG A 101 -9.42 14.34 6.30
N LEU A 102 -8.54 15.29 6.06
CA LEU A 102 -7.09 15.09 6.01
C LEU A 102 -6.39 16.24 6.72
N PHE A 103 -5.61 15.94 7.74
CA PHE A 103 -4.93 16.90 8.59
C PHE A 103 -3.44 16.59 8.65
N ARG A 104 -2.62 17.64 8.67
CA ARG A 104 -1.17 17.54 8.85
C ARG A 104 -0.78 17.84 10.27
N LEU A 105 0.18 17.10 10.79
CA LEU A 105 0.85 17.34 12.05
C LEU A 105 2.33 17.60 11.75
N PRO A 106 2.73 18.82 11.38
CA PRO A 106 4.09 19.09 10.92
C PRO A 106 5.17 18.80 11.95
N GLN A 107 4.90 19.05 13.25
CA GLN A 107 5.84 18.80 14.34
C GLN A 107 6.14 17.29 14.52
N ASP A 108 5.19 16.44 14.15
CA ASP A 108 5.28 14.98 14.25
C ASP A 108 5.64 14.31 12.93
N GLU A 109 5.79 15.07 11.84
CA GLU A 109 5.90 14.54 10.48
C GLU A 109 4.83 13.47 10.22
N ALA A 110 3.57 13.80 10.53
CA ALA A 110 2.45 12.88 10.56
C ALA A 110 1.21 13.45 9.85
N LEU A 111 0.26 12.56 9.57
CA LEU A 111 -1.05 12.89 9.02
C LEU A 111 -2.14 12.17 9.82
N ILE A 112 -3.25 12.84 10.06
CA ILE A 112 -4.52 12.21 10.46
C ILE A 112 -5.47 12.25 9.26
N ASN A 113 -6.05 11.09 8.90
CA ASN A 113 -7.03 11.00 7.85
C ASN A 113 -8.28 10.26 8.31
N ARG A 114 -9.44 10.72 7.83
CA ARG A 114 -10.74 10.05 7.94
C ARG A 114 -11.44 10.00 6.59
N ALA A 115 -10.68 9.63 5.54
CA ALA A 115 -11.13 9.70 4.16
C ALA A 115 -12.41 8.88 3.86
N GLY A 116 -12.56 7.70 4.47
CA GLY A 116 -13.76 6.85 4.30
C GLY A 116 -13.87 6.26 2.90
N PHE A 117 -12.73 5.87 2.31
CA PHE A 117 -12.64 5.25 0.99
C PHE A 117 -13.32 6.04 -0.13
N ASN A 118 -13.10 7.36 -0.21
CA ASN A 118 -13.59 8.14 -1.35
C ASN A 118 -12.95 7.65 -2.65
N ASN A 119 -13.78 7.17 -3.60
CA ASN A 119 -13.31 6.61 -4.87
C ASN A 119 -14.44 6.57 -5.91
N ASP A 120 -14.05 6.40 -7.20
CA ASP A 120 -14.96 6.38 -8.35
C ASP A 120 -15.66 5.01 -8.55
N GLY A 121 -15.39 4.02 -7.70
CA GLY A 121 -15.88 2.65 -7.82
C GLY A 121 -14.95 1.74 -8.63
N ALA A 122 -14.97 0.44 -8.33
CA ALA A 122 -14.09 -0.56 -8.95
C ALA A 122 -14.26 -0.62 -10.46
N ALA A 123 -15.48 -0.50 -10.99
CA ALA A 123 -15.75 -0.52 -12.43
C ALA A 123 -15.05 0.64 -13.17
N ALA A 124 -15.16 1.87 -12.68
CA ALA A 124 -14.55 3.05 -13.30
C ALA A 124 -13.02 2.99 -13.26
N VAL A 125 -12.46 2.50 -12.15
CA VAL A 125 -11.01 2.33 -12.00
C VAL A 125 -10.49 1.23 -12.93
N ALA A 126 -11.17 0.08 -12.99
CA ALA A 126 -10.81 -1.01 -13.90
C ALA A 126 -10.84 -0.58 -15.37
N GLU A 127 -11.88 0.15 -15.81
CA GLU A 127 -11.94 0.67 -17.18
C GLU A 127 -10.83 1.67 -17.50
N ARG A 128 -10.42 2.50 -16.54
CA ARG A 128 -9.27 3.41 -16.70
C ARG A 128 -7.97 2.64 -16.88
N LEU A 129 -7.76 1.61 -16.09
CA LEU A 129 -6.57 0.76 -16.15
C LEU A 129 -6.52 -0.10 -17.42
N LYS A 130 -7.66 -0.58 -17.92
CA LYS A 130 -7.73 -1.28 -19.22
C LYS A 130 -7.32 -0.37 -20.38
N LYS A 131 -7.80 0.87 -20.40
CA LYS A 131 -7.48 1.85 -21.45
C LYS A 131 -6.01 2.27 -21.44
N LYS A 132 -5.40 2.31 -20.26
CA LYS A 132 -4.01 2.70 -20.09
C LYS A 132 -3.34 1.80 -19.05
N PRO A 133 -2.92 0.58 -19.43
CA PRO A 133 -2.17 -0.29 -18.51
C PRO A 133 -0.85 0.37 -18.11
N PRO A 134 -0.53 0.42 -16.80
CA PRO A 134 0.73 0.98 -16.34
C PRO A 134 1.94 0.15 -16.73
N GLY A 135 3.09 0.82 -16.89
CA GLY A 135 4.38 0.19 -17.18
C GLY A 135 5.14 -0.32 -15.96
N CYS A 136 4.51 -0.34 -14.76
CA CYS A 136 5.08 -0.84 -13.51
C CYS A 136 4.20 -1.93 -12.90
N VAL A 137 4.69 -2.63 -11.88
CA VAL A 137 3.87 -3.55 -11.07
C VAL A 137 2.75 -2.75 -10.39
N LEU A 138 1.52 -3.19 -10.60
CA LEU A 138 0.31 -2.54 -10.11
C LEU A 138 -0.42 -3.40 -9.07
N GLY A 139 -0.50 -2.91 -7.84
CA GLY A 139 -1.43 -3.40 -6.84
C GLY A 139 -2.77 -2.67 -6.92
N VAL A 140 -3.86 -3.40 -6.73
CA VAL A 140 -5.18 -2.79 -6.51
C VAL A 140 -5.69 -3.17 -5.12
N ASN A 141 -5.87 -2.14 -4.30
CA ASN A 141 -6.39 -2.27 -2.94
C ASN A 141 -7.91 -2.17 -2.97
N ILE A 142 -8.60 -3.20 -2.49
CA ILE A 142 -10.06 -3.28 -2.44
C ILE A 142 -10.57 -3.23 -1.00
N GLY A 143 -11.72 -2.62 -0.80
CA GLY A 143 -12.36 -2.50 0.52
C GLY A 143 -13.88 -2.57 0.42
N LYS A 144 -14.53 -2.81 1.56
CA LYS A 144 -15.99 -2.85 1.65
C LYS A 144 -16.61 -1.47 1.40
N SER A 145 -17.66 -1.43 0.59
CA SER A 145 -18.49 -0.25 0.39
C SER A 145 -19.16 0.17 1.71
N LYS A 146 -19.19 1.48 2.00
CA LYS A 146 -19.72 2.01 3.27
C LYS A 146 -21.20 1.67 3.47
N LEU A 147 -21.98 1.67 2.39
CA LEU A 147 -23.41 1.40 2.41
C LEU A 147 -23.76 -0.09 2.62
N VAL A 148 -22.78 -0.99 2.44
CA VAL A 148 -23.00 -2.43 2.56
C VAL A 148 -22.74 -2.85 4.01
N PRO A 149 -23.66 -3.59 4.67
CA PRO A 149 -23.45 -4.12 6.02
C PRO A 149 -22.40 -5.22 6.04
N ASN A 150 -21.86 -5.56 7.22
CA ASN A 150 -20.78 -6.56 7.32
C ASN A 150 -21.23 -7.96 6.90
N GLU A 151 -22.49 -8.30 7.09
CA GLU A 151 -23.09 -9.59 6.72
C GLU A 151 -23.07 -9.83 5.20
N GLN A 152 -22.94 -8.77 4.41
CA GLN A 152 -22.84 -8.81 2.94
C GLN A 152 -21.44 -8.43 2.45
N ALA A 153 -20.46 -8.34 3.36
CA ALA A 153 -19.10 -7.91 3.01
C ALA A 153 -18.47 -8.82 1.98
N VAL A 154 -18.56 -10.13 2.15
CA VAL A 154 -17.95 -11.12 1.24
C VAL A 154 -18.39 -10.88 -0.20
N GLU A 155 -19.69 -10.70 -0.44
CA GLU A 155 -20.24 -10.44 -1.77
C GLU A 155 -19.74 -9.12 -2.36
N ASP A 156 -19.68 -8.04 -1.55
CA ASP A 156 -19.20 -6.73 -1.99
C ASP A 156 -17.71 -6.77 -2.39
N TYR A 157 -16.88 -7.51 -1.60
CA TYR A 157 -15.49 -7.73 -1.95
C TYR A 157 -15.33 -8.58 -3.22
N LEU A 158 -16.12 -9.65 -3.38
CA LEU A 158 -16.09 -10.51 -4.58
C LEU A 158 -16.39 -9.70 -5.83
N ARG A 159 -17.43 -8.85 -5.80
CA ARG A 159 -17.77 -7.97 -6.93
C ARG A 159 -16.65 -7.00 -7.28
N SER A 160 -16.01 -6.39 -6.28
CA SER A 160 -14.85 -5.53 -6.51
C SER A 160 -13.68 -6.32 -7.09
N PHE A 161 -13.41 -7.50 -6.53
CA PHE A 161 -12.34 -8.40 -6.94
C PHE A 161 -12.46 -8.79 -8.41
N GLU A 162 -13.64 -9.21 -8.86
CA GLU A 162 -13.90 -9.61 -10.25
C GLU A 162 -13.61 -8.48 -11.25
N LEU A 163 -13.97 -7.25 -10.90
CA LEU A 163 -13.75 -6.09 -11.76
C LEU A 163 -12.29 -5.73 -11.89
N VAL A 164 -11.51 -5.81 -10.80
CA VAL A 164 -10.10 -5.39 -10.81
C VAL A 164 -9.13 -6.52 -11.16
N HIS A 165 -9.56 -7.78 -11.05
CA HIS A 165 -8.73 -8.96 -11.32
C HIS A 165 -8.01 -8.90 -12.68
N PRO A 166 -8.66 -8.55 -13.81
CA PRO A 166 -8.00 -8.53 -15.12
C PRO A 166 -6.93 -7.44 -15.26
N VAL A 167 -6.94 -6.41 -14.41
CA VAL A 167 -6.10 -5.21 -14.56
C VAL A 167 -5.01 -5.09 -13.49
N ALA A 168 -5.12 -5.82 -12.39
CA ALA A 168 -4.15 -5.84 -11.31
C ALA A 168 -3.03 -6.85 -11.56
N ASP A 169 -1.82 -6.59 -11.05
CA ASP A 169 -0.76 -7.61 -10.91
C ASP A 169 -0.91 -8.35 -9.58
N TYR A 170 -1.29 -7.65 -8.51
CA TYR A 170 -1.69 -8.24 -7.24
C TYR A 170 -2.90 -7.49 -6.66
N ILE A 171 -3.64 -8.13 -5.76
CA ILE A 171 -4.80 -7.52 -5.11
C ILE A 171 -4.59 -7.52 -3.60
N ALA A 172 -4.83 -6.35 -2.97
CA ALA A 172 -4.73 -6.18 -1.53
C ALA A 172 -6.13 -6.02 -0.91
N VAL A 173 -6.48 -6.91 0.01
CA VAL A 173 -7.75 -6.91 0.75
C VAL A 173 -7.61 -6.01 1.98
N ASN A 174 -8.31 -4.88 2.00
CA ASN A 174 -8.22 -3.91 3.08
C ASN A 174 -9.36 -4.06 4.08
N VAL A 175 -9.09 -4.77 5.17
CA VAL A 175 -10.00 -4.96 6.31
C VAL A 175 -9.64 -4.10 7.52
N SER A 176 -8.70 -3.13 7.35
CA SER A 176 -8.00 -2.49 8.48
C SER A 176 -8.26 -1.00 8.64
N SER A 177 -9.06 -0.36 7.76
CA SER A 177 -9.31 1.07 7.87
C SER A 177 -10.14 1.41 9.12
N PRO A 178 -9.70 2.39 9.94
CA PRO A 178 -10.49 2.86 11.07
C PRO A 178 -11.62 3.83 10.64
N ASN A 179 -11.71 4.17 9.36
CA ASN A 179 -12.54 5.25 8.84
C ASN A 179 -13.84 4.76 8.18
N THR A 180 -14.06 3.46 8.17
CA THR A 180 -15.28 2.80 7.71
C THR A 180 -15.91 2.07 8.89
N PRO A 181 -17.19 2.32 9.21
CA PRO A 181 -17.83 1.69 10.38
C PRO A 181 -17.70 0.17 10.34
N ASN A 182 -17.34 -0.39 11.48
CA ASN A 182 -17.23 -1.84 11.74
C ASN A 182 -16.33 -2.62 10.78
N LEU A 183 -15.55 -1.96 9.91
CA LEU A 183 -14.68 -2.66 8.96
C LEU A 183 -13.65 -3.54 9.66
N ARG A 184 -13.10 -3.08 10.77
CA ARG A 184 -12.07 -3.82 11.53
C ARG A 184 -12.60 -5.10 12.18
N GLU A 185 -13.92 -5.25 12.31
CA GLU A 185 -14.54 -6.51 12.73
C GLU A 185 -14.24 -7.66 11.76
N LEU A 186 -13.99 -7.34 10.48
CA LEU A 186 -13.58 -8.32 9.47
C LEU A 186 -12.15 -8.84 9.66
N GLN A 187 -11.38 -8.31 10.63
CA GLN A 187 -10.08 -8.87 11.02
C GLN A 187 -10.20 -10.00 12.07
N LYS A 188 -11.40 -10.19 12.66
CA LYS A 188 -11.66 -11.32 13.54
C LYS A 188 -11.52 -12.63 12.75
N ALA A 189 -10.94 -13.65 13.38
CA ALA A 189 -10.49 -14.86 12.72
C ALA A 189 -11.54 -15.48 11.79
N ASP A 190 -12.77 -15.72 12.28
CA ASP A 190 -13.81 -16.41 11.51
C ASP A 190 -14.24 -15.58 10.27
N ALA A 191 -14.49 -14.28 10.47
CA ALA A 191 -14.91 -13.39 9.39
C ALA A 191 -13.79 -13.19 8.34
N LEU A 192 -12.55 -13.12 8.79
CA LEU A 192 -11.40 -12.98 7.91
C LEU A 192 -11.20 -14.27 7.09
N GLU A 193 -11.28 -15.43 7.73
CA GLU A 193 -11.10 -16.71 7.06
C GLU A 193 -12.18 -16.95 6.00
N GLU A 194 -13.45 -16.66 6.32
CA GLU A 194 -14.56 -16.73 5.36
C GLU A 194 -14.32 -15.83 4.14
N LEU A 195 -13.96 -14.56 4.37
CA LEU A 195 -13.69 -13.61 3.30
C LEU A 195 -12.54 -14.06 2.41
N LEU A 196 -11.41 -14.44 3.00
CA LEU A 196 -10.21 -14.81 2.25
C LEU A 196 -10.40 -16.13 1.50
N ALA A 197 -11.10 -17.11 2.08
CA ALA A 197 -11.43 -18.37 1.43
C ALA A 197 -12.33 -18.15 0.19
N ALA A 198 -13.34 -17.27 0.31
CA ALA A 198 -14.22 -16.91 -0.80
C ALA A 198 -13.44 -16.25 -1.95
N LEU A 199 -12.56 -15.27 -1.62
CA LEU A 199 -11.73 -14.59 -2.61
C LEU A 199 -10.72 -15.52 -3.28
N GLN A 200 -10.06 -16.41 -2.55
CA GLN A 200 -9.14 -17.39 -3.12
C GLN A 200 -9.86 -18.41 -4.01
N LYS A 201 -11.06 -18.87 -3.61
CA LYS A 201 -11.89 -19.71 -4.47
C LYS A 201 -12.20 -19.00 -5.79
N ARG A 202 -12.63 -17.74 -5.73
CA ARG A 202 -12.96 -16.95 -6.91
C ARG A 202 -11.73 -16.67 -7.79
N ASN A 203 -10.58 -16.46 -7.18
CA ASN A 203 -9.30 -16.27 -7.87
C ASN A 203 -8.97 -17.49 -8.76
N ARG A 204 -9.08 -18.71 -8.22
CA ARG A 204 -8.90 -19.95 -8.98
C ARG A 204 -9.90 -20.09 -10.13
N GLU A 205 -11.19 -19.86 -9.86
CA GLU A 205 -12.24 -19.95 -10.89
C GLU A 205 -12.01 -19.00 -12.07
N LEU A 206 -11.56 -17.76 -11.80
CA LEU A 206 -11.26 -16.79 -12.85
C LEU A 206 -10.01 -17.18 -13.66
N SER A 207 -9.01 -17.76 -13.02
CA SER A 207 -7.79 -18.24 -13.66
C SER A 207 -8.05 -19.42 -14.58
N GLU A 208 -8.83 -20.40 -14.14
CA GLU A 208 -9.22 -21.58 -14.92
C GLU A 208 -10.02 -21.21 -16.17
N ARG A 209 -10.98 -20.28 -16.05
CA ARG A 209 -11.76 -19.77 -17.19
C ARG A 209 -10.89 -19.14 -18.27
N SER A 210 -9.83 -18.44 -17.84
CA SER A 210 -8.92 -17.77 -18.76
C SER A 210 -7.91 -18.71 -19.42
N ALA A 211 -7.53 -19.80 -18.77
CA ALA A 211 -6.66 -20.82 -19.33
C ALA A 211 -7.36 -21.62 -20.44
N GLY A 212 -8.71 -21.69 -20.44
CA GLY A 212 -9.51 -22.34 -21.48
C GLY A 212 -9.72 -21.50 -22.75
N VAL A 213 -9.32 -20.23 -22.79
CA VAL A 213 -9.42 -19.35 -23.96
C VAL A 213 -8.12 -19.40 -24.75
N SER A 214 -8.16 -19.99 -25.95
CA SER A 214 -6.99 -20.08 -26.83
C SER A 214 -6.40 -18.68 -27.15
N PRO A 215 -5.05 -18.52 -27.16
CA PRO A 215 -4.37 -17.26 -27.46
C PRO A 215 -4.73 -16.63 -28.82
N ALA A 216 -5.32 -17.40 -29.73
CA ALA A 216 -5.70 -16.95 -31.06
C ALA A 216 -6.90 -15.99 -31.12
N VAL A 217 -7.66 -15.85 -30.01
CA VAL A 217 -8.85 -14.96 -29.94
C VAL A 217 -8.55 -13.66 -29.18
N ALA A 218 -7.42 -13.57 -28.49
CA ALA A 218 -6.96 -12.36 -27.85
C ALA A 218 -6.31 -11.46 -28.92
N GLY A 219 -7.12 -10.64 -29.60
CA GLY A 219 -6.61 -9.55 -30.43
C GLY A 219 -5.60 -8.72 -29.62
N ALA A 220 -4.58 -8.15 -30.28
CA ALA A 220 -3.36 -7.51 -29.80
C ALA A 220 -3.50 -6.38 -28.74
N SER A 221 -4.40 -6.52 -27.80
CA SER A 221 -4.43 -5.79 -26.53
C SER A 221 -3.45 -6.47 -25.56
N ARG A 222 -2.57 -5.71 -24.93
CA ARG A 222 -1.68 -6.15 -23.83
C ARG A 222 -2.52 -6.50 -22.60
N THR A 223 -3.36 -7.54 -22.71
CA THR A 223 -4.02 -8.14 -21.57
C THR A 223 -2.98 -8.96 -20.82
N ARG A 224 -2.72 -8.60 -19.56
CA ARG A 224 -1.87 -9.38 -18.68
C ARG A 224 -2.43 -10.79 -18.58
N PRO A 225 -1.59 -11.83 -18.63
CA PRO A 225 -2.07 -13.21 -18.53
C PRO A 225 -2.93 -13.36 -17.27
N VAL A 226 -4.08 -14.00 -17.38
CA VAL A 226 -4.98 -14.22 -16.24
C VAL A 226 -4.55 -15.52 -15.55
N TYR A 227 -3.51 -15.39 -14.72
CA TYR A 227 -3.14 -16.41 -13.72
C TYR A 227 -3.84 -16.10 -12.39
N GLU A 228 -3.79 -17.01 -11.43
CA GLU A 228 -4.14 -16.68 -10.04
C GLU A 228 -3.38 -15.43 -9.63
N LYS A 229 -4.12 -14.40 -9.24
CA LYS A 229 -3.49 -13.13 -8.80
C LYS A 229 -2.97 -13.30 -7.39
N PRO A 230 -1.76 -12.82 -7.09
CA PRO A 230 -1.30 -12.72 -5.73
C PRO A 230 -2.31 -11.95 -4.88
N LEU A 231 -2.86 -12.60 -3.85
CA LEU A 231 -3.80 -11.99 -2.92
C LEU A 231 -3.10 -11.72 -1.61
N LEU A 232 -3.14 -10.46 -1.16
CA LEU A 232 -2.55 -10.01 0.09
C LEU A 232 -3.65 -9.44 1.01
N VAL A 233 -3.43 -9.50 2.33
CA VAL A 233 -4.31 -8.83 3.29
C VAL A 233 -3.57 -7.66 3.96
N LYS A 234 -4.23 -6.49 4.09
CA LYS A 234 -3.69 -5.31 4.77
C LYS A 234 -4.28 -5.17 6.16
N ILE A 235 -3.43 -5.22 7.18
CA ILE A 235 -3.83 -5.28 8.58
C ILE A 235 -3.62 -3.96 9.33
N ALA A 236 -4.35 -3.79 10.46
CA ALA A 236 -4.20 -2.65 11.35
C ALA A 236 -2.95 -2.81 12.25
N PRO A 237 -2.32 -1.71 12.67
CA PRO A 237 -1.22 -1.76 13.63
C PRO A 237 -1.71 -1.98 15.07
N ASP A 238 -2.98 -1.71 15.35
CA ASP A 238 -3.56 -1.67 16.71
C ASP A 238 -3.96 -3.07 17.22
N LEU A 239 -3.67 -4.13 16.45
CA LEU A 239 -3.92 -5.53 16.81
C LEU A 239 -2.98 -6.00 17.95
N THR A 240 -3.45 -6.90 18.79
CA THR A 240 -2.63 -7.64 19.75
C THR A 240 -1.71 -8.65 19.04
N GLU A 241 -0.70 -9.15 19.73
CA GLU A 241 0.21 -10.16 19.18
C GLU A 241 -0.57 -11.43 18.79
N SER A 242 -1.48 -11.90 19.63
CA SER A 242 -2.31 -13.07 19.34
C SER A 242 -3.25 -12.90 18.14
N GLU A 243 -3.79 -11.71 17.94
CA GLU A 243 -4.60 -11.40 16.74
C GLU A 243 -3.74 -11.40 15.47
N ILE A 244 -2.51 -10.87 15.54
CA ILE A 244 -1.56 -10.91 14.43
C ILE A 244 -1.20 -12.35 14.07
N GLU A 245 -0.90 -13.18 15.07
CA GLU A 245 -0.58 -14.60 14.90
C GLU A 245 -1.74 -15.37 14.25
N ALA A 246 -2.97 -15.15 14.71
CA ALA A 246 -4.16 -15.75 14.11
C ALA A 246 -4.33 -15.36 12.64
N ILE A 247 -4.08 -14.08 12.29
CA ILE A 247 -4.12 -13.62 10.90
C ILE A 247 -3.02 -14.28 10.06
N VAL A 248 -1.82 -14.46 10.60
CA VAL A 248 -0.72 -15.17 9.92
C VAL A 248 -1.12 -16.61 9.62
N ASP A 249 -1.68 -17.33 10.61
CA ASP A 249 -2.12 -18.72 10.44
C ASP A 249 -3.23 -18.85 9.38
N ILE A 250 -4.22 -17.95 9.39
CA ILE A 250 -5.26 -17.89 8.36
C ILE A 250 -4.64 -17.62 6.98
N SER A 251 -3.71 -16.67 6.91
CA SER A 251 -3.04 -16.31 5.65
C SER A 251 -2.27 -17.50 5.06
N LEU A 252 -1.60 -18.28 5.90
CA LEU A 252 -0.90 -19.50 5.49
C LEU A 252 -1.88 -20.59 5.05
N ARG A 253 -2.96 -20.84 5.81
CA ARG A 253 -3.99 -21.83 5.43
C ARG A 253 -4.68 -21.50 4.13
N GLN A 254 -4.96 -20.21 3.88
CA GLN A 254 -5.62 -19.74 2.67
C GLN A 254 -4.64 -19.48 1.50
N ASN A 255 -3.35 -19.82 1.64
CA ASN A 255 -2.31 -19.60 0.63
C ASN A 255 -2.26 -18.16 0.12
N LEU A 256 -2.32 -17.17 1.03
CA LEU A 256 -2.12 -15.79 0.63
C LEU A 256 -0.69 -15.56 0.18
N ALA A 257 -0.51 -14.65 -0.77
CA ALA A 257 0.80 -14.27 -1.26
C ALA A 257 1.61 -13.47 -0.22
N GLY A 258 0.93 -12.81 0.74
CA GLY A 258 1.59 -12.06 1.80
C GLY A 258 0.65 -11.19 2.62
N ILE A 259 1.26 -10.45 3.55
CA ILE A 259 0.58 -9.47 4.42
C ILE A 259 1.16 -8.07 4.16
N ILE A 260 0.31 -7.03 4.14
CA ILE A 260 0.72 -5.63 4.15
C ILE A 260 0.60 -5.08 5.58
N ALA A 261 1.71 -4.81 6.20
CA ALA A 261 1.82 -4.34 7.58
C ALA A 261 2.51 -2.96 7.63
N THR A 262 1.76 -1.86 7.91
CA THR A 262 0.40 -1.80 8.41
C THR A 262 -0.46 -0.71 7.74
N ASN A 263 -1.74 -0.64 8.09
CA ASN A 263 -2.59 0.54 7.88
C ASN A 263 -2.23 1.61 8.93
N THR A 264 -3.09 2.61 9.12
CA THR A 264 -2.94 3.71 10.09
C THR A 264 -3.43 3.31 11.48
N THR A 265 -2.85 3.93 12.53
CA THR A 265 -3.22 3.71 13.94
C THR A 265 -4.28 4.69 14.43
N THR A 266 -5.05 4.30 15.43
CA THR A 266 -5.91 5.21 16.19
C THR A 266 -5.25 5.74 17.45
N VAL A 267 -4.09 5.21 17.83
CA VAL A 267 -3.29 5.67 18.98
C VAL A 267 -2.70 7.06 18.73
N ARG A 268 -2.71 7.91 19.75
CA ARG A 268 -2.27 9.33 19.68
C ARG A 268 -1.15 9.65 20.65
N ASP A 269 -0.61 8.65 21.34
CA ASP A 269 0.40 8.84 22.36
C ASP A 269 1.71 9.36 21.78
N GLY A 270 2.43 10.18 22.57
CA GLY A 270 3.76 10.67 22.22
C GLY A 270 3.81 11.73 21.13
N LEU A 271 2.67 12.31 20.70
CA LEU A 271 2.65 13.40 19.75
C LEU A 271 3.20 14.70 20.36
N LYS A 272 3.95 15.45 19.55
CA LYS A 272 4.44 16.81 19.89
C LYS A 272 3.37 17.86 19.66
N THR A 273 2.47 17.62 18.71
CA THR A 273 1.32 18.50 18.46
C THR A 273 0.44 18.54 19.71
N PRO A 274 0.05 19.75 20.20
CA PRO A 274 -0.75 19.89 21.42
C PRO A 274 -2.02 19.04 21.38
N ALA A 275 -2.34 18.37 22.49
CA ALA A 275 -3.49 17.48 22.61
C ALA A 275 -4.80 18.12 22.12
N ARG A 276 -5.05 19.38 22.51
CA ARG A 276 -6.23 20.15 22.09
C ARG A 276 -6.34 20.30 20.57
N GLU A 277 -5.21 20.48 19.87
CA GLU A 277 -5.21 20.56 18.40
C GLU A 277 -5.54 19.21 17.78
N VAL A 278 -4.99 18.11 18.34
CA VAL A 278 -5.28 16.75 17.89
C VAL A 278 -6.74 16.38 18.12
N GLU A 279 -7.30 16.74 19.28
CA GLU A 279 -8.72 16.55 19.62
C GLU A 279 -9.64 17.29 18.64
N ASN A 280 -9.32 18.53 18.27
CA ASN A 280 -10.07 19.32 17.29
C ASN A 280 -10.05 18.69 15.89
N MET A 281 -9.01 17.95 15.54
CA MET A 281 -8.99 17.17 14.29
C MET A 281 -9.96 15.99 14.33
N GLY A 282 -10.32 15.52 15.52
CA GLY A 282 -11.25 14.41 15.75
C GLY A 282 -10.71 13.04 15.39
N GLN A 283 -11.60 12.08 15.23
CA GLN A 283 -11.25 10.70 14.90
C GLN A 283 -10.59 10.58 13.52
N GLY A 284 -9.84 9.51 13.32
CA GLY A 284 -9.16 9.21 12.06
C GLY A 284 -7.94 8.31 12.27
N GLY A 285 -7.33 7.86 11.17
CA GLY A 285 -6.09 7.08 11.21
C GLY A 285 -4.87 7.98 11.19
N LEU A 286 -3.94 7.80 12.13
CA LEU A 286 -2.64 8.47 12.20
C LEU A 286 -1.60 7.69 11.41
N SER A 287 -0.85 8.38 10.54
CA SER A 287 0.28 7.85 9.78
C SER A 287 1.50 8.75 9.93
N GLY A 288 2.65 8.30 9.51
CA GLY A 288 3.91 9.04 9.57
C GLY A 288 4.84 8.53 10.66
N LYS A 289 5.77 9.38 11.12
CA LYS A 289 6.81 8.99 12.08
C LYS A 289 6.28 8.31 13.35
N PRO A 290 5.19 8.77 13.97
CA PRO A 290 4.68 8.12 15.19
C PRO A 290 4.32 6.64 15.01
N LEU A 291 4.05 6.20 13.78
CA LEU A 291 3.71 4.81 13.49
C LEU A 291 4.96 3.92 13.24
N SER A 292 6.17 4.49 13.14
CA SER A 292 7.35 3.76 12.65
C SER A 292 7.66 2.52 13.46
N GLN A 293 7.85 2.68 14.78
CA GLN A 293 8.22 1.57 15.66
C GLN A 293 7.13 0.49 15.68
N ARG A 294 5.88 0.88 15.90
CA ARG A 294 4.77 -0.09 15.96
C ARG A 294 4.63 -0.90 14.67
N SER A 295 4.81 -0.26 13.51
CA SER A 295 4.82 -0.98 12.23
C SER A 295 5.99 -1.98 12.14
N THR A 296 7.18 -1.62 12.61
CA THR A 296 8.35 -2.51 12.65
C THR A 296 8.09 -3.71 13.58
N ASP A 297 7.49 -3.50 14.75
CA ASP A 297 7.14 -4.56 15.69
C ASP A 297 6.14 -5.56 15.08
N VAL A 298 5.10 -5.06 14.41
CA VAL A 298 4.12 -5.91 13.72
C VAL A 298 4.79 -6.74 12.62
N ILE A 299 5.69 -6.14 11.82
CA ILE A 299 6.45 -6.85 10.78
C ILE A 299 7.28 -7.98 11.42
N SER A 300 7.98 -7.68 12.50
CA SER A 300 8.80 -8.68 13.22
C SER A 300 7.96 -9.83 13.78
N THR A 301 6.79 -9.54 14.35
CA THR A 301 5.86 -10.57 14.85
C THR A 301 5.40 -11.48 13.71
N ILE A 302 4.98 -10.93 12.55
CA ILE A 302 4.57 -11.72 11.38
C ILE A 302 5.71 -12.60 10.89
N TYR A 303 6.92 -12.03 10.77
CA TYR A 303 8.10 -12.75 10.28
C TYR A 303 8.48 -13.91 11.20
N ARG A 304 8.54 -13.68 12.52
CA ARG A 304 8.84 -14.71 13.52
C ARG A 304 7.80 -15.82 13.51
N HIS A 305 6.51 -15.48 13.59
CA HIS A 305 5.43 -16.47 13.68
C HIS A 305 5.34 -17.31 12.40
N SER A 306 5.45 -16.70 11.23
CA SER A 306 5.47 -17.41 9.94
C SER A 306 6.78 -18.13 9.66
N LYS A 307 7.82 -17.94 10.48
CA LYS A 307 9.20 -18.42 10.23
C LYS A 307 9.73 -17.98 8.86
N GLY A 308 9.39 -16.75 8.47
CA GLY A 308 9.75 -16.16 7.17
C GLY A 308 9.03 -16.76 5.96
N LYS A 309 8.05 -17.65 6.15
CA LYS A 309 7.33 -18.28 5.04
C LYS A 309 6.31 -17.37 4.36
N LEU A 310 5.77 -16.39 5.10
CA LEU A 310 4.78 -15.45 4.60
C LEU A 310 5.44 -14.11 4.28
N PRO A 311 5.50 -13.70 3.00
CA PRO A 311 6.07 -12.42 2.59
C PRO A 311 5.35 -11.23 3.22
N VAL A 312 6.10 -10.20 3.62
CA VAL A 312 5.56 -8.98 4.23
C VAL A 312 5.93 -7.75 3.41
N ILE A 313 4.93 -6.93 3.07
CA ILE A 313 5.14 -5.57 2.60
C ILE A 313 5.07 -4.62 3.79
N GLY A 314 6.21 -4.03 4.17
CA GLY A 314 6.31 -3.14 5.33
C GLY A 314 5.83 -1.72 5.02
N VAL A 315 4.91 -1.19 5.83
CA VAL A 315 4.32 0.15 5.63
C VAL A 315 4.19 0.88 6.97
N GLY A 316 4.72 2.10 7.05
CA GLY A 316 4.53 2.99 8.20
C GLY A 316 5.83 3.63 8.66
N GLY A 317 5.86 4.97 8.70
CA GLY A 317 6.97 5.73 9.26
C GLY A 317 8.27 5.74 8.47
N ILE A 318 8.27 5.38 7.18
CA ILE A 318 9.48 5.43 6.33
C ILE A 318 9.71 6.87 5.88
N PHE A 319 10.81 7.47 6.35
CA PHE A 319 11.28 8.81 5.97
C PHE A 319 12.74 8.80 5.51
N THR A 320 13.53 7.83 5.96
CA THR A 320 14.95 7.69 5.64
C THR A 320 15.27 6.30 5.11
N ALA A 321 16.46 6.13 4.58
CA ALA A 321 16.95 4.82 4.15
C ALA A 321 17.15 3.87 5.35
N GLU A 322 17.47 4.42 6.50
CA GLU A 322 17.62 3.70 7.77
C GLU A 322 16.26 3.13 8.22
N ASP A 323 15.18 3.94 8.16
CA ASP A 323 13.83 3.45 8.46
C ASP A 323 13.43 2.30 7.52
N ALA A 324 13.78 2.42 6.24
CA ALA A 324 13.55 1.37 5.24
C ALA A 324 14.34 0.10 5.54
N PHE A 325 15.63 0.25 5.85
CA PHE A 325 16.53 -0.84 6.19
C PHE A 325 16.10 -1.57 7.46
N GLU A 326 15.68 -0.84 8.50
CA GLU A 326 15.16 -1.41 9.74
C GLU A 326 13.96 -2.33 9.48
N LYS A 327 13.00 -1.91 8.64
CA LYS A 327 11.85 -2.73 8.28
C LYS A 327 12.23 -3.98 7.49
N ILE A 328 13.22 -3.89 6.60
CA ILE A 328 13.76 -5.07 5.90
C ILE A 328 14.38 -6.04 6.93
N CYS A 329 15.22 -5.54 7.82
CA CYS A 329 15.83 -6.37 8.86
C CYS A 329 14.81 -6.98 9.82
N ALA A 330 13.66 -6.31 10.04
CA ALA A 330 12.55 -6.85 10.81
C ALA A 330 11.74 -7.95 10.09
N GLY A 331 11.94 -8.12 8.77
CA GLY A 331 11.30 -9.20 7.99
C GLY A 331 10.47 -8.74 6.80
N ALA A 332 10.40 -7.42 6.50
CA ALA A 332 9.75 -6.96 5.29
C ALA A 332 10.59 -7.32 4.05
N CYS A 333 9.98 -7.88 3.02
CA CYS A 333 10.64 -8.19 1.75
C CYS A 333 10.39 -7.15 0.66
N LEU A 334 9.39 -6.30 0.85
CA LEU A 334 9.05 -5.11 0.08
C LEU A 334 8.58 -4.03 1.05
N LEU A 335 8.55 -2.78 0.59
CA LEU A 335 8.21 -1.61 1.38
C LEU A 335 7.16 -0.77 0.66
N GLN A 336 6.33 -0.05 1.42
CA GLN A 336 5.47 1.00 0.88
C GLN A 336 5.59 2.27 1.71
N ALA A 337 5.53 3.42 1.05
CA ALA A 337 5.53 4.71 1.69
C ALA A 337 4.33 5.56 1.28
N TYR A 338 3.93 6.48 2.16
CA TYR A 338 2.88 7.46 1.92
C TYR A 338 3.28 8.83 2.52
N THR A 339 3.29 8.95 3.85
CA THR A 339 3.51 10.21 4.56
C THR A 339 4.92 10.76 4.32
N GLY A 340 5.95 9.92 4.31
CA GLY A 340 7.32 10.33 4.00
C GLY A 340 7.42 10.99 2.63
N PHE A 341 6.74 10.45 1.61
CA PHE A 341 6.68 11.05 0.28
C PHE A 341 6.03 12.43 0.30
N ILE A 342 4.92 12.63 1.04
CA ILE A 342 4.26 13.95 1.15
C ILE A 342 5.20 14.98 1.78
N TYR A 343 5.96 14.61 2.81
CA TYR A 343 6.86 15.53 3.50
C TYR A 343 8.18 15.80 2.75
N GLN A 344 8.66 14.84 1.97
CA GLN A 344 9.98 14.93 1.31
C GLN A 344 9.91 15.22 -0.19
N GLY A 345 8.78 14.92 -0.85
CA GLY A 345 8.51 15.29 -2.24
C GLY A 345 9.11 14.36 -3.28
N PHE A 346 9.28 14.88 -4.49
CA PHE A 346 9.47 14.07 -5.70
C PHE A 346 10.74 13.24 -5.77
N SER A 347 11.80 13.59 -5.03
CA SER A 347 13.04 12.79 -4.98
C SER A 347 12.99 11.64 -3.97
N PHE A 348 11.98 11.62 -3.10
CA PHE A 348 11.88 10.70 -1.96
C PHE A 348 12.20 9.25 -2.30
N ALA A 349 11.50 8.67 -3.28
CA ALA A 349 11.67 7.26 -3.61
C ALA A 349 13.09 6.93 -4.09
N ARG A 350 13.70 7.82 -4.88
CA ARG A 350 15.08 7.65 -5.32
C ARG A 350 16.09 7.80 -4.19
N ASP A 351 15.87 8.78 -3.30
CA ASP A 351 16.77 9.02 -2.18
C ASP A 351 16.74 7.85 -1.21
N ILE A 352 15.56 7.28 -0.92
CA ILE A 352 15.41 6.07 -0.11
C ILE A 352 16.11 4.88 -0.77
N ASN A 353 15.83 4.59 -2.04
CA ASN A 353 16.44 3.45 -2.73
C ASN A 353 17.95 3.57 -2.81
N ARG A 354 18.50 4.77 -3.11
CA ARG A 354 19.94 5.01 -3.14
C ARG A 354 20.57 4.79 -1.76
N GLY A 355 19.97 5.36 -0.72
CA GLY A 355 20.46 5.20 0.65
C GLY A 355 20.38 3.75 1.12
N LEU A 356 19.30 3.04 0.80
CA LEU A 356 19.11 1.63 1.13
C LEU A 356 20.18 0.75 0.44
N ALA A 357 20.46 0.99 -0.85
CA ALA A 357 21.52 0.28 -1.58
C ALA A 357 22.90 0.51 -0.94
N LEU A 358 23.19 1.75 -0.53
CA LEU A 358 24.44 2.06 0.18
C LEU A 358 24.53 1.36 1.55
N LEU A 359 23.42 1.33 2.31
CA LEU A 359 23.38 0.66 3.60
C LEU A 359 23.60 -0.86 3.46
N LEU A 360 22.98 -1.51 2.48
CA LEU A 360 23.20 -2.93 2.20
C LEU A 360 24.70 -3.21 1.97
N LYS A 361 25.33 -2.43 1.09
CA LYS A 361 26.76 -2.55 0.81
C LYS A 361 27.63 -2.30 2.05
N GLN A 362 27.37 -1.24 2.82
CA GLN A 362 28.11 -0.91 4.04
C GLN A 362 27.99 -1.98 5.13
N LYS A 363 26.85 -2.67 5.19
CA LYS A 363 26.58 -3.75 6.15
C LYS A 363 27.05 -5.12 5.65
N GLY A 364 27.60 -5.20 4.43
CA GLY A 364 28.16 -6.43 3.86
C GLY A 364 27.12 -7.41 3.31
N PHE A 365 25.90 -6.94 3.00
CA PHE A 365 24.90 -7.76 2.33
C PHE A 365 25.11 -7.79 0.82
N ASN A 366 25.00 -8.97 0.21
CA ASN A 366 25.14 -9.14 -1.23
C ASN A 366 23.85 -8.83 -1.99
N SER A 367 22.71 -8.90 -1.31
CA SER A 367 21.39 -8.62 -1.87
C SER A 367 20.44 -8.13 -0.80
N LEU A 368 19.29 -7.58 -1.23
CA LEU A 368 18.18 -7.24 -0.31
C LEU A 368 17.70 -8.47 0.48
N ASN A 369 17.69 -9.64 -0.16
CA ASN A 369 17.20 -10.87 0.44
C ASN A 369 18.02 -11.29 1.66
N ASP A 370 19.33 -11.02 1.65
CA ASP A 370 20.23 -11.38 2.75
C ASP A 370 19.93 -10.57 4.01
N ALA A 371 19.37 -9.37 3.86
CA ALA A 371 19.03 -8.49 4.98
C ALA A 371 17.66 -8.81 5.60
N VAL A 372 16.77 -9.51 4.87
CA VAL A 372 15.40 -9.77 5.35
C VAL A 372 15.40 -10.62 6.62
N GLY A 373 14.81 -10.09 7.69
CA GLY A 373 14.61 -10.79 8.96
C GLY A 373 15.88 -10.93 9.83
N THR A 374 16.96 -10.24 9.52
CA THR A 374 18.22 -10.36 10.25
C THR A 374 18.19 -9.80 11.67
N SER A 375 17.28 -8.87 11.99
CA SER A 375 17.07 -8.35 13.35
C SER A 375 15.98 -9.10 14.13
N SER A 376 15.27 -10.04 13.49
CA SER A 376 14.25 -10.84 14.17
C SER A 376 14.89 -12.16 14.63
N PRO A 377 14.92 -12.46 15.93
CA PRO A 377 15.43 -13.75 16.39
C PRO A 377 14.58 -14.89 15.78
N ARG A 378 15.27 -15.92 15.30
CA ARG A 378 14.65 -17.12 14.71
C ARG A 378 14.02 -17.99 15.77
#